data_1e0d776abcd0abb8b5865be56360896f
#
_entry.id   1e0d776abcd0abb8b5865be56360896f
#
_cell.length_a   1.000
_cell.length_b   1.000
_cell.length_c   1.000
_cell.angle_alpha   90.00
_cell.angle_beta   90.00
_cell.angle_gamma   90.00
#
_symmetry.space_group_name_H-M   'P 1'
#
loop_
_entity.id
_entity.type
_entity.pdbx_description
1 polymer ?
#
loop_
_entity_poly.entity_id
_entity_poly.type
_entity_poly.pdbx_seq_one_letter_code
_entity_poly.pdbx_strand_id
1 'polypeptide(L)'
;GRAIFAAMAIMLVLALAGVAIAEQNATPQLMADGQVNIEATDGQSGGNMEGKESRFGIAASSTWAVFTTAASNGSVNSMHDSYTPLGGAIPMLLMMLGEVVFGGTGCGLYGMLGFAIMTVFIAGLMVGRTPEYLGKKIEPFEMKMACVICLATPVAILIGSGIAAVLPQNLDSLNNTGAHGLSEILYAYSSAGGNNGSAFAGFGADTPFLNISLGLIMALVRFVPMM
;
A
#
# COMPACT_ATOMS: atom_id res chain seq x y z
N GLY A 1 -0.65 -23.02 -8.01
CA GLY A 1 -1.03 -21.87 -8.81
C GLY A 1 -2.45 -21.36 -8.60
N ARG A 2 -3.47 -22.24 -8.70
CA ARG A 2 -4.88 -21.79 -8.65
C ARG A 2 -5.28 -21.13 -7.31
N ALA A 3 -4.82 -21.68 -6.18
CA ALA A 3 -5.14 -21.12 -4.87
C ALA A 3 -4.52 -19.73 -4.68
N ILE A 4 -3.26 -19.56 -5.05
CA ILE A 4 -2.57 -18.25 -4.98
C ILE A 4 -3.26 -17.23 -5.89
N PHE A 5 -3.59 -17.64 -7.12
CA PHE A 5 -4.33 -16.78 -8.04
C PHE A 5 -5.70 -16.36 -7.48
N ALA A 6 -6.44 -17.30 -6.89
CA ALA A 6 -7.73 -17.03 -6.28
C ALA A 6 -7.60 -16.07 -5.09
N ALA A 7 -6.58 -16.24 -4.23
CA ALA A 7 -6.31 -15.34 -3.11
C ALA A 7 -6.03 -13.90 -3.61
N MET A 8 -5.15 -13.74 -4.59
CA MET A 8 -4.86 -12.44 -5.21
C MET A 8 -6.11 -11.81 -5.83
N ALA A 9 -6.91 -12.60 -6.56
CA ALA A 9 -8.14 -12.11 -7.18
C ALA A 9 -9.16 -11.64 -6.14
N ILE A 10 -9.34 -12.37 -5.05
CA ILE A 10 -10.24 -11.98 -3.95
C ILE A 10 -9.76 -10.67 -3.32
N MET A 11 -8.47 -10.55 -3.02
CA MET A 11 -7.90 -9.32 -2.45
C MET A 11 -8.10 -8.14 -3.37
N LEU A 12 -7.87 -8.30 -4.68
CA LEU A 12 -8.06 -7.24 -5.66
C LEU A 12 -9.53 -6.80 -5.75
N VAL A 13 -10.46 -7.76 -5.82
CA VAL A 13 -11.90 -7.45 -5.91
C VAL A 13 -12.40 -6.74 -4.66
N LEU A 14 -11.96 -7.18 -3.47
CA LEU A 14 -12.31 -6.52 -2.21
C LEU A 14 -11.75 -5.09 -2.14
N ALA A 15 -10.51 -4.87 -2.59
CA ALA A 15 -9.91 -3.56 -2.63
C ALA A 15 -10.63 -2.62 -3.61
N LEU A 16 -10.94 -3.08 -4.83
CA LEU A 16 -11.70 -2.32 -5.82
C LEU A 16 -13.09 -1.93 -5.30
N ALA A 17 -13.81 -2.89 -4.73
CA ALA A 17 -15.13 -2.62 -4.16
C ALA A 17 -15.04 -1.64 -2.98
N GLY A 18 -14.06 -1.83 -2.10
CA GLY A 18 -13.87 -0.98 -0.92
C GLY A 18 -13.58 0.48 -1.28
N VAL A 19 -12.64 0.74 -2.19
CA VAL A 19 -12.33 2.11 -2.62
C VAL A 19 -13.51 2.72 -3.39
N ALA A 20 -14.13 1.96 -4.29
CA ALA A 20 -15.27 2.46 -5.06
C ALA A 20 -16.45 2.86 -4.15
N ILE A 21 -16.75 2.08 -3.11
CA ILE A 21 -17.80 2.39 -2.14
C ILE A 21 -17.40 3.60 -1.28
N ALA A 22 -16.16 3.64 -0.80
CA ALA A 22 -15.68 4.72 0.05
C ALA A 22 -15.70 6.09 -0.66
N GLU A 23 -15.35 6.12 -1.95
CA GLU A 23 -15.27 7.35 -2.73
C GLU A 23 -16.63 7.85 -3.27
N GLN A 24 -17.71 7.10 -3.08
CA GLN A 24 -19.06 7.58 -3.43
C GLN A 24 -19.56 8.71 -2.52
N ASN A 25 -18.97 8.86 -1.34
CA ASN A 25 -19.25 9.94 -0.40
C ASN A 25 -18.00 10.78 -0.21
N ALA A 26 -18.18 12.08 0.07
CA ALA A 26 -17.05 12.93 0.44
C ALA A 26 -16.64 12.68 1.89
N THR A 27 -15.49 13.23 2.30
CA THR A 27 -15.04 13.24 3.69
C THR A 27 -16.12 13.88 4.59
N PRO A 28 -16.54 13.23 5.69
CA PRO A 28 -17.67 13.69 6.49
C PRO A 28 -17.55 15.13 6.99
N GLN A 29 -16.34 15.60 7.28
CA GLN A 29 -16.08 16.97 7.71
C GLN A 29 -16.40 17.98 6.61
N LEU A 30 -15.94 17.72 5.39
CA LEU A 30 -16.19 18.59 4.22
C LEU A 30 -17.67 18.59 3.83
N MET A 31 -18.36 17.48 4.02
CA MET A 31 -19.82 17.41 3.81
C MET A 31 -20.58 18.24 4.85
N ALA A 32 -20.16 18.18 6.12
CA ALA A 32 -20.80 18.93 7.19
C ALA A 32 -20.66 20.46 7.00
N ASP A 33 -19.54 20.91 6.45
CA ASP A 33 -19.26 22.31 6.18
C ASP A 33 -19.91 22.81 4.87
N GLY A 34 -20.59 21.94 4.12
CA GLY A 34 -21.23 22.26 2.84
C GLY A 34 -20.28 22.68 1.73
N GLN A 35 -19.00 22.37 1.86
CA GLN A 35 -17.95 22.76 0.91
C GLN A 35 -17.86 21.86 -0.33
N VAL A 36 -18.45 20.68 -0.29
CA VAL A 36 -18.34 19.68 -1.35
C VAL A 36 -19.72 19.25 -1.84
N ASN A 37 -19.93 19.32 -3.15
CA ASN A 37 -21.11 18.77 -3.80
C ASN A 37 -20.82 17.35 -4.30
N ILE A 38 -21.54 16.37 -3.75
CA ILE A 38 -21.42 14.95 -4.10
C ILE A 38 -22.40 14.52 -5.20
N GLU A 39 -23.25 15.43 -5.68
CA GLU A 39 -24.21 15.11 -6.72
C GLU A 39 -23.54 15.05 -8.10
N ALA A 40 -23.94 14.06 -8.90
CA ALA A 40 -23.51 13.98 -10.29
C ALA A 40 -24.11 15.12 -11.10
N THR A 41 -23.29 15.77 -11.90
CA THR A 41 -23.66 16.85 -12.82
C THR A 41 -23.06 16.62 -14.19
N ASP A 42 -23.41 17.41 -15.19
CA ASP A 42 -22.82 17.30 -16.54
C ASP A 42 -21.29 17.45 -16.55
N GLY A 43 -20.72 18.09 -15.55
CA GLY A 43 -19.28 18.35 -15.43
C GLY A 43 -18.52 17.41 -14.49
N GLN A 44 -19.19 16.59 -13.68
CA GLN A 44 -18.55 15.68 -12.72
C GLN A 44 -19.39 14.42 -12.45
N SER A 45 -18.70 13.33 -12.11
CA SER A 45 -19.31 12.03 -11.84
C SER A 45 -20.04 11.93 -10.49
N GLY A 46 -19.96 12.93 -9.64
CA GLY A 46 -20.45 12.88 -8.26
C GLY A 46 -19.49 12.18 -7.30
N GLY A 47 -19.85 12.13 -6.01
CA GLY A 47 -19.03 11.55 -4.93
C GLY A 47 -17.82 12.41 -4.57
N ASN A 48 -16.76 11.80 -4.05
CA ASN A 48 -15.53 12.50 -3.68
C ASN A 48 -14.70 12.86 -4.91
N MET A 49 -14.93 14.03 -5.46
CA MET A 49 -14.15 14.57 -6.59
C MET A 49 -12.92 15.36 -6.17
N GLU A 50 -12.65 15.50 -4.86
CA GLU A 50 -11.44 16.15 -4.38
C GLU A 50 -10.20 15.44 -4.92
N GLY A 51 -9.25 16.20 -5.45
CA GLY A 51 -8.02 15.68 -6.02
C GLY A 51 -8.19 14.75 -7.24
N LYS A 52 -9.37 14.73 -7.86
CA LYS A 52 -9.68 13.92 -9.04
C LYS A 52 -10.05 14.81 -10.22
N GLU A 53 -9.68 14.36 -11.41
CA GLU A 53 -10.03 15.06 -12.64
C GLU A 53 -11.43 14.66 -13.11
N SER A 54 -12.24 15.64 -13.52
CA SER A 54 -13.61 15.37 -14.03
C SER A 54 -13.63 14.46 -15.24
N ARG A 55 -12.59 14.48 -16.09
CA ARG A 55 -12.47 13.56 -17.25
C ARG A 55 -12.36 12.10 -16.88
N PHE A 56 -11.82 11.76 -15.72
CA PHE A 56 -11.68 10.38 -15.26
C PHE A 56 -12.85 9.96 -14.35
N GLY A 57 -13.36 10.90 -13.56
CA GLY A 57 -14.37 10.63 -12.56
C GLY A 57 -13.89 9.70 -11.43
N ILE A 58 -14.81 9.32 -10.56
CA ILE A 58 -14.51 8.44 -9.42
C ILE A 58 -14.11 7.03 -9.86
N ALA A 59 -14.83 6.47 -10.84
CA ALA A 59 -14.65 5.07 -11.23
C ALA A 59 -13.22 4.79 -11.74
N ALA A 60 -12.71 5.60 -12.67
CA ALA A 60 -11.36 5.42 -13.20
C ALA A 60 -10.30 5.79 -12.16
N SER A 61 -10.52 6.82 -11.34
CA SER A 61 -9.58 7.22 -10.29
C SER A 61 -9.43 6.15 -9.21
N SER A 62 -10.54 5.64 -8.67
CA SER A 62 -10.51 4.58 -7.65
C SER A 62 -9.94 3.26 -8.19
N THR A 63 -10.30 2.89 -9.41
CA THR A 63 -9.75 1.71 -10.07
C THR A 63 -8.23 1.81 -10.21
N TRP A 64 -7.73 2.95 -10.70
CA TRP A 64 -6.30 3.15 -10.89
C TRP A 64 -5.53 3.20 -9.58
N ALA A 65 -6.08 3.84 -8.53
CA ALA A 65 -5.47 3.86 -7.21
C ALA A 65 -5.26 2.45 -6.64
N VAL A 66 -6.22 1.54 -6.84
CA VAL A 66 -6.08 0.14 -6.42
C VAL A 66 -5.04 -0.59 -7.27
N PHE A 67 -5.07 -0.45 -8.59
CA PHE A 67 -4.12 -1.16 -9.45
C PHE A 67 -2.69 -0.68 -9.25
N THR A 68 -2.46 0.61 -9.11
CA THR A 68 -1.10 1.15 -8.91
C THR A 68 -0.48 0.68 -7.59
N THR A 69 -1.28 0.57 -6.53
CA THR A 69 -0.81 0.12 -5.21
C THR A 69 -0.82 -1.40 -5.03
N ALA A 70 -1.62 -2.13 -5.81
CA ALA A 70 -1.61 -3.58 -5.84
C ALA A 70 -0.40 -4.13 -6.62
N ALA A 71 -0.03 -3.48 -7.72
CA ALA A 71 0.94 -3.98 -8.70
C ALA A 71 2.31 -3.26 -8.68
N SER A 72 2.58 -2.40 -7.71
CA SER A 72 3.86 -1.65 -7.62
C SER A 72 4.16 -0.81 -8.85
N ASN A 73 3.21 0.02 -9.28
CA ASN A 73 3.35 0.81 -10.51
C ASN A 73 3.85 2.24 -10.27
N GLY A 74 3.37 2.93 -9.24
CA GLY A 74 3.74 4.30 -8.88
C GLY A 74 3.06 5.41 -9.68
N SER A 75 2.44 5.12 -10.82
CA SER A 75 1.69 6.13 -11.55
C SER A 75 0.34 6.39 -10.90
N VAL A 76 -0.08 7.64 -10.92
CA VAL A 76 -1.37 8.07 -10.34
C VAL A 76 -2.13 8.95 -11.33
N ASN A 77 -3.45 8.85 -11.31
CA ASN A 77 -4.35 9.72 -12.08
C ASN A 77 -5.24 10.59 -11.17
N SER A 78 -4.97 10.56 -9.86
CA SER A 78 -5.67 11.31 -8.84
C SER A 78 -4.77 11.49 -7.62
N MET A 79 -5.05 12.49 -6.80
CA MET A 79 -4.30 12.75 -5.57
C MET A 79 -4.77 11.77 -4.48
N HIS A 80 -3.94 10.79 -4.12
CA HIS A 80 -4.29 9.79 -3.11
C HIS A 80 -4.48 10.41 -1.72
N ASP A 81 -3.85 11.55 -1.45
CA ASP A 81 -4.00 12.31 -0.22
C ASP A 81 -5.42 12.85 -0.01
N SER A 82 -6.12 13.13 -1.10
CA SER A 82 -7.49 13.68 -1.10
C SER A 82 -8.59 12.60 -1.11
N TYR A 83 -8.23 11.34 -0.94
CA TYR A 83 -9.21 10.27 -0.80
C TYR A 83 -9.86 10.33 0.58
N THR A 84 -11.09 9.81 0.67
CA THR A 84 -11.72 9.62 1.98
C THR A 84 -10.83 8.76 2.89
N PRO A 85 -10.92 8.88 4.22
CA PRO A 85 -10.06 8.12 5.13
C PRO A 85 -10.06 6.61 4.85
N LEU A 86 -11.21 6.02 4.54
CA LEU A 86 -11.30 4.60 4.16
C LEU A 86 -10.80 4.34 2.74
N GLY A 87 -11.11 5.25 1.81
CA GLY A 87 -10.65 5.16 0.43
C GLY A 87 -9.13 5.24 0.30
N GLY A 88 -8.46 6.07 1.10
CA GLY A 88 -7.00 6.18 1.16
C GLY A 88 -6.33 5.06 1.97
N ALA A 89 -7.01 4.51 2.97
CA ALA A 89 -6.48 3.41 3.78
C ALA A 89 -6.27 2.13 2.95
N ILE A 90 -7.11 1.86 1.97
CA ILE A 90 -7.01 0.64 1.15
C ILE A 90 -5.75 0.62 0.27
N PRO A 91 -5.42 1.65 -0.53
CA PRO A 91 -4.15 1.75 -1.23
C PRO A 91 -2.94 1.63 -0.29
N MET A 92 -2.97 2.27 0.87
CA MET A 92 -1.91 2.16 1.87
C MET A 92 -1.77 0.74 2.38
N LEU A 93 -2.88 0.03 2.67
CA LEU A 93 -2.87 -1.36 3.09
C LEU A 93 -2.26 -2.27 2.00
N LEU A 94 -2.62 -2.08 0.73
CA LEU A 94 -2.07 -2.86 -0.38
C LEU A 94 -0.55 -2.71 -0.48
N MET A 95 -0.03 -1.50 -0.29
CA MET A 95 1.41 -1.26 -0.25
C MET A 95 2.08 -1.89 0.98
N MET A 96 1.46 -1.81 2.16
CA MET A 96 1.98 -2.43 3.39
C MET A 96 2.01 -3.96 3.30
N LEU A 97 1.12 -4.58 2.53
CA LEU A 97 1.17 -6.00 2.21
C LEU A 97 2.34 -6.37 1.28
N GLY A 98 3.12 -5.41 0.82
CA GLY A 98 4.27 -5.62 -0.06
C GLY A 98 3.87 -5.76 -1.53
N GLU A 99 2.72 -5.20 -1.92
CA GLU A 99 2.26 -5.16 -3.32
C GLU A 99 2.22 -6.55 -3.98
N VAL A 100 1.78 -7.53 -3.20
CA VAL A 100 1.74 -8.95 -3.61
C VAL A 100 0.54 -9.29 -4.49
N VAL A 101 -0.43 -8.38 -4.62
CA VAL A 101 -1.67 -8.59 -5.35
C VAL A 101 -1.43 -8.32 -6.84
N PHE A 102 -1.09 -9.35 -7.59
CA PHE A 102 -0.66 -9.26 -8.99
C PHE A 102 0.51 -8.29 -9.21
N GLY A 103 1.36 -8.17 -8.18
CA GLY A 103 2.45 -7.22 -8.15
C GLY A 103 3.49 -7.43 -9.25
N GLY A 104 4.31 -6.40 -9.44
CA GLY A 104 5.27 -6.29 -10.51
C GLY A 104 6.35 -7.36 -10.54
N THR A 105 7.14 -7.33 -11.59
CA THR A 105 8.22 -8.29 -11.85
C THR A 105 9.25 -8.28 -10.72
N GLY A 106 9.42 -9.42 -10.08
CA GLY A 106 10.45 -9.64 -9.06
C GLY A 106 10.07 -9.31 -7.61
N CYS A 107 8.86 -8.80 -7.34
CA CYS A 107 8.43 -8.55 -5.97
C CYS A 107 7.06 -9.19 -5.63
N GLY A 108 6.05 -9.04 -6.47
CA GLY A 108 4.70 -9.51 -6.17
C GLY A 108 4.58 -11.02 -5.98
N LEU A 109 5.03 -11.81 -6.94
CA LEU A 109 4.95 -13.27 -6.86
C LEU A 109 5.87 -13.84 -5.77
N TYR A 110 7.06 -13.33 -5.62
CA TYR A 110 8.02 -13.82 -4.61
C TYR A 110 7.54 -13.51 -3.19
N GLY A 111 7.04 -12.29 -2.95
CA GLY A 111 6.41 -11.94 -1.68
C GLY A 111 5.23 -12.86 -1.36
N MET A 112 4.35 -13.09 -2.34
CA MET A 112 3.21 -14.00 -2.17
C MET A 112 3.63 -15.44 -1.92
N LEU A 113 4.72 -15.91 -2.51
CA LEU A 113 5.27 -17.25 -2.21
C LEU A 113 5.83 -17.33 -0.79
N GLY A 114 6.50 -16.27 -0.31
CA GLY A 114 6.94 -16.17 1.09
C GLY A 114 5.76 -16.31 2.06
N PHE A 115 4.69 -15.57 1.84
CA PHE A 115 3.45 -15.70 2.63
C PHE A 115 2.80 -17.09 2.51
N ALA A 116 2.81 -17.70 1.32
CA ALA A 116 2.26 -19.04 1.12
C ALA A 116 3.05 -20.10 1.89
N ILE A 117 4.38 -20.05 1.87
CA ILE A 117 5.26 -20.96 2.62
C ILE A 117 5.02 -20.81 4.13
N MET A 118 4.98 -19.56 4.61
CA MET A 118 4.70 -19.26 6.01
C MET A 118 3.32 -19.80 6.44
N THR A 119 2.29 -19.58 5.63
CA THR A 119 0.93 -20.05 5.89
C THR A 119 0.86 -21.58 5.96
N VAL A 120 1.48 -22.28 5.01
CA VAL A 120 1.52 -23.74 4.98
C VAL A 120 2.28 -24.30 6.19
N PHE A 121 3.37 -23.65 6.59
CA PHE A 121 4.14 -24.03 7.76
C PHE A 121 3.31 -23.90 9.04
N ILE A 122 2.70 -22.75 9.27
CA ILE A 122 1.86 -22.50 10.46
C ILE A 122 0.66 -23.44 10.48
N ALA A 123 -0.07 -23.54 9.37
CA ALA A 123 -1.23 -24.42 9.27
C ALA A 123 -0.86 -25.90 9.47
N GLY A 124 0.27 -26.35 8.92
CA GLY A 124 0.79 -27.69 9.10
C GLY A 124 1.07 -28.01 10.57
N LEU A 125 1.73 -27.09 11.28
CA LEU A 125 1.99 -27.25 12.72
C LEU A 125 0.71 -27.27 13.55
N MET A 126 -0.27 -26.42 13.23
CA MET A 126 -1.56 -26.39 13.94
C MET A 126 -2.34 -27.71 13.80
N VAL A 127 -2.25 -28.40 12.66
CA VAL A 127 -2.92 -29.67 12.41
C VAL A 127 -2.06 -30.86 12.89
N GLY A 128 -0.84 -30.62 13.35
CA GLY A 128 0.08 -31.70 13.79
C GLY A 128 0.66 -32.53 12.64
N ARG A 129 0.73 -31.97 11.44
CA ARG A 129 1.33 -32.61 10.26
C ARG A 129 2.65 -31.98 9.91
N THR A 130 3.54 -32.72 9.27
CA THR A 130 4.76 -32.17 8.70
C THR A 130 4.40 -31.16 7.61
N PRO A 131 4.86 -29.88 7.71
CA PRO A 131 4.58 -28.89 6.70
C PRO A 131 5.23 -29.27 5.37
N GLU A 132 4.44 -29.36 4.31
CA GLU A 132 4.90 -29.69 2.96
C GLU A 132 4.28 -28.73 1.96
N TYR A 133 5.10 -28.22 1.03
CA TYR A 133 4.64 -27.39 -0.07
C TYR A 133 5.09 -28.01 -1.41
N LEU A 134 4.13 -28.26 -2.30
CA LEU A 134 4.35 -28.91 -3.60
C LEU A 134 5.11 -30.25 -3.50
N GLY A 135 4.84 -31.04 -2.45
CA GLY A 135 5.49 -32.34 -2.25
C GLY A 135 6.89 -32.27 -1.64
N LYS A 136 7.36 -31.08 -1.28
CA LYS A 136 8.63 -30.88 -0.58
C LYS A 136 8.37 -30.46 0.87
N LYS A 137 9.05 -31.09 1.81
CA LYS A 137 9.04 -30.74 3.23
C LYS A 137 9.69 -29.35 3.41
N ILE A 138 9.05 -28.49 4.19
CA ILE A 138 9.61 -27.18 4.55
C ILE A 138 10.59 -27.38 5.70
N GLU A 139 11.85 -27.09 5.46
CA GLU A 139 12.93 -27.21 6.44
C GLU A 139 13.10 -25.89 7.23
N PRO A 140 13.80 -25.92 8.40
CA PRO A 140 14.02 -24.71 9.21
C PRO A 140 14.74 -23.60 8.47
N PHE A 141 15.60 -23.91 7.50
CA PHE A 141 16.31 -22.92 6.69
C PHE A 141 15.34 -22.16 5.77
N GLU A 142 14.47 -22.89 5.06
CA GLU A 142 13.48 -22.31 4.17
C GLU A 142 12.50 -21.41 4.93
N MET A 143 12.11 -21.83 6.13
CA MET A 143 11.27 -21.01 7.00
C MET A 143 11.94 -19.73 7.47
N LYS A 144 13.25 -19.78 7.80
CA LYS A 144 14.02 -18.57 8.14
C LYS A 144 14.06 -17.61 6.98
N MET A 145 14.27 -18.09 5.75
CA MET A 145 14.26 -17.23 4.55
C MET A 145 12.89 -16.61 4.29
N ALA A 146 11.82 -17.39 4.42
CA ALA A 146 10.45 -16.88 4.31
C ALA A 146 10.15 -15.78 5.36
N CYS A 147 10.62 -15.97 6.60
CA CYS A 147 10.50 -14.96 7.64
C CYS A 147 11.28 -13.68 7.30
N VAL A 148 12.49 -13.79 6.75
CA VAL A 148 13.27 -12.60 6.31
C VAL A 148 12.52 -11.84 5.22
N ILE A 149 11.98 -12.53 4.21
CA ILE A 149 11.19 -11.91 3.15
C ILE A 149 10.01 -11.14 3.73
N CYS A 150 9.26 -11.74 4.66
CA CYS A 150 8.06 -11.12 5.22
C CYS A 150 8.36 -9.99 6.23
N LEU A 151 9.49 -10.05 6.95
CA LEU A 151 9.79 -9.10 8.02
C LEU A 151 10.69 -7.94 7.59
N ALA A 152 11.55 -8.11 6.59
CA ALA A 152 12.49 -7.08 6.16
C ALA A 152 11.76 -5.77 5.77
N THR A 153 10.70 -5.88 4.98
CA THR A 153 9.92 -4.73 4.53
C THR A 153 9.26 -3.97 5.67
N PRO A 154 8.41 -4.58 6.53
CA PRO A 154 7.75 -3.83 7.59
C PRO A 154 8.72 -3.30 8.64
N VAL A 155 9.82 -4.00 8.93
CA VAL A 155 10.84 -3.48 9.86
C VAL A 155 11.47 -2.19 9.34
N ALA A 156 11.89 -2.18 8.08
CA ALA A 156 12.48 -0.99 7.46
C ALA A 156 11.48 0.19 7.40
N ILE A 157 10.24 -0.07 7.00
CA ILE A 157 9.17 0.94 6.91
C ILE A 157 8.88 1.53 8.29
N LEU A 158 8.66 0.71 9.31
CA LEU A 158 8.26 1.16 10.64
C LEU A 158 9.40 1.93 11.34
N ILE A 159 10.63 1.48 11.21
CA ILE A 159 11.79 2.20 11.77
C ILE A 159 11.95 3.55 11.06
N GLY A 160 11.94 3.56 9.73
CA GLY A 160 12.11 4.78 8.95
C GLY A 160 11.00 5.80 9.20
N SER A 161 9.75 5.38 9.12
CA SER A 161 8.59 6.26 9.37
C SER A 161 8.54 6.74 10.81
N GLY A 162 8.89 5.89 11.79
CA GLY A 162 8.96 6.26 13.20
C GLY A 162 10.01 7.34 13.48
N ILE A 163 11.21 7.21 12.90
CA ILE A 163 12.25 8.25 13.01
C ILE A 163 11.80 9.54 12.33
N ALA A 164 11.25 9.43 11.12
CA ALA A 164 10.79 10.60 10.36
C ALA A 164 9.68 11.37 11.08
N ALA A 165 8.76 10.68 11.75
CA ALA A 165 7.66 11.29 12.48
C ALA A 165 8.09 12.08 13.73
N VAL A 166 9.25 11.76 14.30
CA VAL A 166 9.77 12.43 15.52
C VAL A 166 10.63 13.65 15.19
N LEU A 167 11.21 13.70 13.98
CA LEU A 167 12.12 14.78 13.59
C LEU A 167 11.34 16.04 13.18
N PRO A 168 11.50 17.19 13.89
CA PRO A 168 10.76 18.41 13.60
C PRO A 168 10.90 18.91 12.16
N GLN A 169 12.11 18.79 11.60
CA GLN A 169 12.41 19.21 10.22
C GLN A 169 11.59 18.48 9.14
N ASN A 170 11.05 17.30 9.44
CA ASN A 170 10.21 16.56 8.51
C ASN A 170 8.73 16.95 8.64
N LEU A 171 8.34 17.52 9.77
CA LEU A 171 6.96 17.97 9.98
C LEU A 171 6.62 19.17 9.08
N ASP A 172 7.62 19.99 8.75
CA ASP A 172 7.47 21.11 7.81
C ASP A 172 7.27 20.62 6.36
N SER A 173 7.59 19.37 6.08
CA SER A 173 7.41 18.72 4.77
C SER A 173 6.02 18.13 4.56
N LEU A 174 5.17 18.15 5.58
CA LEU A 174 3.82 17.60 5.53
C LEU A 174 2.82 18.64 5.02
N ASN A 175 1.90 18.20 4.18
CA ASN A 175 0.79 19.02 3.74
C ASN A 175 -0.30 19.12 4.84
N ASN A 176 -0.51 18.05 5.57
CA ASN A 176 -1.51 17.97 6.62
C ASN A 176 -0.87 17.73 8.00
N THR A 177 -1.52 18.19 9.05
CA THR A 177 -1.10 18.00 10.43
C THR A 177 -1.83 16.84 11.11
N GLY A 178 -1.29 16.38 12.24
CA GLY A 178 -1.95 15.36 13.05
C GLY A 178 -1.93 13.96 12.43
N ALA A 179 -3.06 13.25 12.54
CA ALA A 179 -3.16 11.88 12.08
C ALA A 179 -2.99 11.71 10.56
N HIS A 180 -3.47 12.69 9.78
CA HIS A 180 -3.30 12.68 8.33
C HIS A 180 -1.82 12.84 7.95
N GLY A 181 -1.07 13.75 8.57
CA GLY A 181 0.37 13.90 8.35
C GLY A 181 1.16 12.64 8.71
N LEU A 182 0.78 11.91 9.78
CA LEU A 182 1.36 10.60 10.05
C LEU A 182 1.08 9.60 8.91
N SER A 183 -0.11 9.64 8.33
CA SER A 183 -0.45 8.80 7.17
C SER A 183 0.38 9.16 5.94
N GLU A 184 0.68 10.45 5.70
CA GLU A 184 1.57 10.91 4.62
C GLU A 184 2.97 10.30 4.76
N ILE A 185 3.56 10.38 5.97
CA ILE A 185 4.87 9.78 6.25
C ILE A 185 4.82 8.26 6.03
N LEU A 186 3.86 7.58 6.65
CA LEU A 186 3.74 6.13 6.58
C LEU A 186 3.51 5.65 5.13
N TYR A 187 2.71 6.39 4.36
CA TYR A 187 2.49 6.13 2.95
C TYR A 187 3.79 6.27 2.14
N ALA A 188 4.55 7.34 2.36
CA ALA A 188 5.81 7.57 1.65
C ALA A 188 6.84 6.46 1.94
N TYR A 189 6.98 6.06 3.20
CA TYR A 189 7.87 4.97 3.58
C TYR A 189 7.40 3.60 3.11
N SER A 190 6.09 3.35 3.07
CA SER A 190 5.51 2.13 2.51
C SER A 190 5.72 2.06 1.00
N SER A 191 5.55 3.18 0.30
CA SER A 191 5.82 3.31 -1.13
C SER A 191 7.30 3.10 -1.45
N ALA A 192 8.20 3.67 -0.64
CA ALA A 192 9.64 3.43 -0.77
C ALA A 192 9.99 1.95 -0.51
N GLY A 193 9.42 1.34 0.53
CA GLY A 193 9.61 -0.07 0.84
C GLY A 193 9.06 -1.03 -0.20
N GLY A 194 7.89 -0.72 -0.79
CA GLY A 194 7.34 -1.47 -1.92
C GLY A 194 8.03 -1.17 -3.25
N ASN A 195 8.87 -0.15 -3.32
CA ASN A 195 9.43 0.40 -4.57
C ASN A 195 8.34 0.84 -5.57
N ASN A 196 7.22 1.30 -5.07
CA ASN A 196 6.08 1.77 -5.85
C ASN A 196 6.36 3.11 -6.51
N GLY A 197 6.64 4.14 -5.72
CA GLY A 197 6.95 5.49 -6.18
C GLY A 197 5.80 6.49 -6.07
N SER A 198 4.56 6.06 -5.76
CA SER A 198 3.48 6.99 -5.45
C SER A 198 3.66 7.61 -4.06
N ALA A 199 3.12 8.80 -3.85
CA ALA A 199 3.08 9.47 -2.55
C ALA A 199 1.70 10.08 -2.34
N PHE A 200 1.37 10.42 -1.10
CA PHE A 200 0.28 11.35 -0.85
C PHE A 200 0.72 12.72 -1.35
N ALA A 201 -0.11 13.33 -2.19
CA ALA A 201 0.20 14.61 -2.79
C ALA A 201 0.37 15.69 -1.71
N GLY A 202 1.41 16.51 -1.85
CA GLY A 202 1.76 17.52 -0.86
C GLY A 202 2.85 17.10 0.12
N PHE A 203 3.18 15.79 0.21
CA PHE A 203 4.35 15.36 0.95
C PHE A 203 5.64 15.82 0.27
N GLY A 204 6.38 16.72 0.94
CA GLY A 204 7.63 17.28 0.45
C GLY A 204 8.82 16.44 0.83
N ALA A 205 9.34 15.62 -0.08
CA ALA A 205 10.49 14.74 0.18
C ALA A 205 11.85 15.38 -0.12
N ASP A 206 11.92 16.69 -0.32
CA ASP A 206 13.12 17.41 -0.76
C ASP A 206 14.11 17.76 0.36
N THR A 207 13.93 17.19 1.54
CA THR A 207 14.89 17.32 2.64
C THR A 207 16.02 16.29 2.53
N PRO A 208 17.26 16.63 2.92
CA PRO A 208 18.39 15.69 2.89
C PRO A 208 18.12 14.39 3.66
N PHE A 209 17.44 14.49 4.79
CA PHE A 209 17.09 13.33 5.61
C PHE A 209 16.13 12.38 4.87
N LEU A 210 15.01 12.91 4.33
CA LEU A 210 14.01 12.11 3.62
C LEU A 210 14.59 11.49 2.35
N ASN A 211 15.37 12.24 1.57
CA ASN A 211 16.03 11.73 0.38
C ASN A 211 16.94 10.53 0.68
N ILE A 212 17.78 10.64 1.72
CA ILE A 212 18.70 9.56 2.08
C ILE A 212 17.95 8.40 2.72
N SER A 213 17.06 8.64 3.66
CA SER A 213 16.33 7.58 4.37
C SER A 213 15.41 6.77 3.47
N LEU A 214 14.64 7.43 2.60
CA LEU A 214 13.79 6.75 1.61
C LEU A 214 14.63 5.94 0.62
N GLY A 215 15.76 6.51 0.14
CA GLY A 215 16.67 5.80 -0.75
C GLY A 215 17.31 4.57 -0.11
N LEU A 216 17.71 4.65 1.17
CA LEU A 216 18.24 3.50 1.91
C LEU A 216 17.18 2.41 2.10
N ILE A 217 15.95 2.78 2.42
CA ILE A 217 14.84 1.82 2.57
C ILE A 217 14.53 1.13 1.26
N MET A 218 14.47 1.87 0.16
CA MET A 218 14.31 1.29 -1.17
C MET A 218 15.37 0.23 -1.48
N ALA A 219 16.64 0.54 -1.18
CA ALA A 219 17.74 -0.38 -1.40
C ALA A 219 17.65 -1.61 -0.49
N LEU A 220 17.45 -1.42 0.82
CA LEU A 220 17.37 -2.51 1.78
C LEU A 220 16.24 -3.48 1.46
N VAL A 221 15.03 -2.95 1.26
CA VAL A 221 13.86 -3.79 1.01
C VAL A 221 13.92 -4.49 -0.34
N ARG A 222 14.59 -3.90 -1.34
CA ARG A 222 14.76 -4.53 -2.65
C ARG A 222 15.74 -5.68 -2.62
N PHE A 223 16.89 -5.50 -1.98
CA PHE A 223 18.00 -6.45 -2.08
C PHE A 223 18.00 -7.52 -0.98
N VAL A 224 17.60 -7.19 0.26
CA VAL A 224 17.61 -8.16 1.37
C VAL A 224 16.72 -9.39 1.11
N PRO A 225 15.47 -9.26 0.61
CA PRO A 225 14.65 -10.43 0.30
C PRO A 225 15.13 -11.24 -0.91
N MET A 226 16.00 -10.69 -1.75
CA MET A 226 16.52 -11.37 -2.94
C MET A 226 17.78 -12.19 -2.66
N MET A 227 18.48 -11.93 -1.56
CA MET A 227 19.66 -12.66 -1.11
C MET A 227 19.31 -13.92 -0.36
#